data_1530b2e9f371fd94b22fd917a86fc910
#
_entry.id   1530b2e9f371fd94b22fd917a86fc910
#
_cell.length_a   1.000
_cell.length_b   1.000
_cell.length_c   1.000
_cell.angle_alpha   90.00
_cell.angle_beta   90.00
_cell.angle_gamma   90.00
#
_symmetry.space_group_name_H-M   'P 1'
#
loop_
_entity.id
_entity.type
_entity.pdbx_description
1 polymer ?
#
loop_
_entity_poly.entity_id
_entity_poly.type
_entity_poly.pdbx_seq_one_letter_code
_entity_poly.pdbx_strand_id
1 'polypeptide(L)'
;GAIAVHIVVDTDACRHFHLKVPSLGERRGELRLELEAWDRQRAAMPWELLACVDWQLAESFASRVGMRLRGLGVAEPLLHRFWPNGIELLRQGCSWSDAMAGVRCAAERFFGVCQWQVPMSWICQTQGFSRFVDAIVADHRRFASLYNACRDAYRYHHGTENPAQPVPALEQREGWQELPFWVYSSDAPTRRSLWVKQVGGDLHWSDLAGWEEVGSQKEGVEAIRTPGSLRRIRIGPKALVTTLYLRAIVFDLFVHGIGGGKYDQITDRLIADWLGCESPPLCVATATHHWCWPVDHQTPLSYSQVRSSAWFERYHPEVIRAKQPVTLLDQMPDDAQAWRRCLELKRRLLSEIPPRGAKKQWHRQIEQVNQQILELRQWQSQKLGDAMAEAIYQEQQSAIRRSRELSWCLFGQEQMEHIVAGWLSEA
;
A
#
# COMPACT_ATOMS: atom_id res chain seq x y z
N GLY A 1 -3.65 17.43 31.20
CA GLY A 1 -4.30 16.91 30.01
C GLY A 1 -3.26 16.36 29.03
N ALA A 2 -3.66 15.43 28.15
CA ALA A 2 -2.78 14.91 27.11
C ALA A 2 -2.69 15.89 25.94
N ILE A 3 -1.54 15.93 25.28
CA ILE A 3 -1.33 16.68 24.03
C ILE A 3 -1.29 15.67 22.89
N ALA A 4 -2.22 15.81 21.94
CA ALA A 4 -2.22 14.99 20.73
C ALA A 4 -1.27 15.59 19.68
N VAL A 5 -0.40 14.75 19.13
CA VAL A 5 0.56 15.13 18.08
C VAL A 5 0.43 14.18 16.91
N HIS A 6 0.22 14.73 15.72
CA HIS A 6 0.27 13.99 14.47
C HIS A 6 1.63 14.17 13.80
N ILE A 7 2.35 13.09 13.61
CA ILE A 7 3.63 13.12 12.91
C ILE A 7 3.39 13.01 11.41
N VAL A 8 3.83 14.03 10.69
CA VAL A 8 3.83 14.06 9.22
C VAL A 8 5.16 13.48 8.75
N VAL A 9 5.11 12.27 8.18
CA VAL A 9 6.34 11.58 7.71
C VAL A 9 6.75 12.14 6.34
N ASP A 10 7.19 13.39 6.34
CA ASP A 10 7.60 14.16 5.17
C ASP A 10 9.00 13.78 4.63
N THR A 11 9.78 13.08 5.43
CA THR A 11 11.06 12.47 5.02
C THR A 11 10.88 11.22 4.14
N ASP A 12 9.65 10.71 4.00
CA ASP A 12 9.36 9.60 3.09
C ASP A 12 9.25 10.10 1.63
N ALA A 13 9.49 9.20 0.66
CA ALA A 13 9.40 9.54 -0.74
C ALA A 13 7.95 9.54 -1.22
N CYS A 14 7.57 10.57 -1.94
CA CYS A 14 6.30 10.57 -2.65
C CYS A 14 6.33 9.54 -3.77
N ARG A 15 5.33 8.68 -3.81
CA ARG A 15 5.19 7.63 -4.83
C ARG A 15 4.19 8.01 -5.91
N HIS A 16 3.18 8.80 -5.56
CA HIS A 16 2.05 9.09 -6.43
C HIS A 16 1.55 10.51 -6.21
N PHE A 17 1.30 11.22 -7.30
CA PHE A 17 0.70 12.56 -7.32
C PHE A 17 -0.74 12.52 -7.82
N HIS A 18 -1.47 11.47 -7.48
CA HIS A 18 -2.87 11.29 -7.89
C HIS A 18 -3.71 10.68 -6.77
N LEU A 19 -5.00 10.96 -6.83
CA LEU A 19 -6.03 10.39 -5.98
C LEU A 19 -6.87 9.41 -6.80
N LYS A 20 -7.23 8.29 -6.22
CA LYS A 20 -8.23 7.38 -6.77
C LYS A 20 -9.62 7.96 -6.51
N VAL A 21 -10.31 8.31 -7.57
CA VAL A 21 -11.64 8.94 -7.52
C VAL A 21 -12.65 8.01 -8.19
N PRO A 22 -13.73 7.64 -7.50
CA PRO A 22 -14.79 6.88 -8.12
C PRO A 22 -15.60 7.75 -9.08
N SER A 23 -16.07 7.16 -10.17
CA SER A 23 -16.95 7.78 -11.16
C SER A 23 -17.95 6.79 -11.70
N LEU A 24 -19.02 7.27 -12.36
CA LEU A 24 -19.90 6.40 -13.14
C LEU A 24 -19.29 6.11 -14.50
N GLY A 25 -19.36 4.84 -14.90
CA GLY A 25 -19.02 4.41 -16.25
C GLY A 25 -20.17 4.55 -17.25
N GLU A 26 -19.99 4.03 -18.45
CA GLU A 26 -20.96 4.12 -19.53
C GLU A 26 -22.18 3.20 -19.32
N ARG A 27 -21.96 2.03 -18.70
CA ARG A 27 -23.05 1.10 -18.37
C ARG A 27 -23.82 1.63 -17.16
N ARG A 28 -25.13 1.44 -17.16
CA ARG A 28 -25.98 1.82 -16.01
C ARG A 28 -25.47 1.12 -14.75
N GLY A 29 -25.10 1.93 -13.73
CA GLY A 29 -24.60 1.42 -12.46
C GLY A 29 -23.15 0.94 -12.45
N GLU A 30 -22.41 1.09 -13.55
CA GLU A 30 -20.97 0.82 -13.63
C GLU A 30 -20.21 1.83 -12.80
N LEU A 31 -19.30 1.33 -11.95
CA LEU A 31 -18.35 2.14 -11.22
C LEU A 31 -16.96 2.00 -11.84
N ARG A 32 -16.25 3.13 -11.92
CA ARG A 32 -14.85 3.18 -12.33
C ARG A 32 -14.02 3.85 -11.25
N LEU A 33 -12.76 3.49 -11.13
CA LEU A 33 -11.76 4.23 -10.35
C LEU A 33 -10.84 4.94 -11.33
N GLU A 34 -10.88 6.25 -11.28
CA GLU A 34 -10.01 7.10 -12.10
C GLU A 34 -8.93 7.73 -11.25
N LEU A 35 -7.80 8.04 -11.88
CA LEU A 35 -6.66 8.66 -11.21
C LEU A 35 -6.67 10.16 -11.53
N GLU A 36 -6.98 10.99 -10.54
CA GLU A 36 -6.90 12.43 -10.67
C GLU A 36 -5.60 12.95 -10.08
N ALA A 37 -4.75 13.53 -10.94
CA ALA A 37 -3.48 14.08 -10.53
C ALA A 37 -3.61 15.50 -10.01
N TRP A 38 -2.83 15.85 -8.97
CA TRP A 38 -2.72 17.22 -8.47
C TRP A 38 -1.39 17.90 -8.85
N ASP A 39 -0.41 17.14 -9.35
CA ASP A 39 0.84 17.66 -9.89
C ASP A 39 1.44 16.66 -10.90
N ARG A 40 2.46 17.08 -11.67
CA ARG A 40 3.17 16.28 -12.69
C ARG A 40 4.61 15.93 -12.31
N GLN A 41 4.93 15.92 -11.04
CA GLN A 41 6.28 15.60 -10.61
C GLN A 41 6.62 14.13 -10.81
N ARG A 42 7.93 13.86 -10.90
CA ARG A 42 8.44 12.48 -10.86
C ARG A 42 8.51 12.02 -9.40
N ALA A 43 8.01 10.81 -9.14
CA ALA A 43 8.11 10.16 -7.84
C ALA A 43 9.58 9.97 -7.42
N ALA A 44 9.78 9.68 -6.14
CA ALA A 44 11.03 9.32 -5.45
C ALA A 44 11.76 10.45 -4.69
N MET A 45 11.21 11.67 -4.66
CA MET A 45 11.72 12.72 -3.76
C MET A 45 11.00 12.70 -2.41
N PRO A 46 11.67 13.07 -1.30
CA PRO A 46 11.02 13.31 -0.03
C PRO A 46 9.94 14.38 -0.13
N TRP A 47 8.83 14.17 0.58
CA TRP A 47 7.70 15.10 0.56
C TRP A 47 8.09 16.53 0.97
N GLU A 48 9.00 16.68 1.93
CA GLU A 48 9.50 17.99 2.39
C GLU A 48 10.23 18.81 1.33
N LEU A 49 10.73 18.16 0.24
CA LEU A 49 11.44 18.82 -0.85
C LEU A 49 10.57 19.11 -2.08
N LEU A 50 9.30 18.68 -2.05
CA LEU A 50 8.42 18.80 -3.20
C LEU A 50 7.74 20.17 -3.22
N ALA A 51 8.11 21.00 -4.20
CA ALA A 51 7.38 22.23 -4.54
C ALA A 51 6.30 21.93 -5.57
N CYS A 52 5.33 22.83 -5.75
CA CYS A 52 4.35 22.74 -6.84
C CYS A 52 5.03 23.03 -8.19
N VAL A 53 4.83 22.12 -9.15
CA VAL A 53 5.40 22.25 -10.52
C VAL A 53 4.31 22.60 -11.53
N ASP A 54 3.12 22.03 -11.38
CA ASP A 54 1.99 22.29 -12.29
C ASP A 54 0.83 22.99 -11.56
N TRP A 55 0.88 24.30 -11.54
CA TRP A 55 -0.13 25.13 -10.88
C TRP A 55 -1.54 24.95 -11.45
N GLN A 56 -1.66 24.73 -12.77
CA GLN A 56 -2.96 24.51 -13.40
C GLN A 56 -3.60 23.21 -12.91
N LEU A 57 -2.82 22.15 -12.77
CA LEU A 57 -3.28 20.90 -12.19
C LEU A 57 -3.65 21.06 -10.72
N ALA A 58 -2.80 21.73 -9.95
CA ALA A 58 -2.99 21.92 -8.52
C ALA A 58 -4.28 22.71 -8.24
N GLU A 59 -4.47 23.85 -8.88
CA GLU A 59 -5.65 24.71 -8.66
C GLU A 59 -6.95 24.07 -9.15
N SER A 60 -6.93 23.37 -10.30
CA SER A 60 -8.13 22.72 -10.85
C SER A 60 -8.46 21.37 -10.21
N PHE A 61 -7.59 20.81 -9.38
CA PHE A 61 -7.72 19.45 -8.85
C PHE A 61 -9.05 19.19 -8.15
N ALA A 62 -9.43 20.03 -7.18
CA ALA A 62 -10.66 19.85 -6.44
C ALA A 62 -11.90 19.89 -7.36
N SER A 63 -11.92 20.81 -8.33
CA SER A 63 -13.03 20.92 -9.29
C SER A 63 -13.15 19.69 -10.19
N ARG A 64 -12.01 19.13 -10.66
CA ARG A 64 -12.01 17.90 -11.47
C ARG A 64 -12.52 16.71 -10.67
N VAL A 65 -12.06 16.55 -9.42
CA VAL A 65 -12.58 15.52 -8.51
C VAL A 65 -14.09 15.68 -8.30
N GLY A 66 -14.57 16.89 -8.03
CA GLY A 66 -16.00 17.16 -7.84
C GLY A 66 -16.85 16.83 -9.07
N MET A 67 -16.34 17.09 -10.28
CA MET A 67 -17.03 16.71 -11.52
C MET A 67 -17.25 15.18 -11.61
N ARG A 68 -16.25 14.37 -11.21
CA ARG A 68 -16.37 12.91 -11.18
C ARG A 68 -17.41 12.41 -10.19
N LEU A 69 -17.48 13.06 -9.03
CA LEU A 69 -18.34 12.64 -7.92
C LEU A 69 -19.81 13.05 -8.07
N ARG A 70 -20.13 14.03 -8.92
CA ARG A 70 -21.51 14.51 -9.10
C ARG A 70 -22.49 13.40 -9.48
N GLY A 71 -22.07 12.51 -10.40
CA GLY A 71 -22.89 11.36 -10.82
C GLY A 71 -23.16 10.36 -9.68
N LEU A 72 -22.36 10.38 -8.63
CA LEU A 72 -22.48 9.53 -7.45
C LEU A 72 -23.25 10.21 -6.29
N GLY A 73 -23.89 11.34 -6.56
CA GLY A 73 -24.69 12.08 -5.56
C GLY A 73 -23.87 12.94 -4.60
N VAL A 74 -22.56 13.09 -4.80
CA VAL A 74 -21.73 14.00 -3.99
C VAL A 74 -21.56 15.30 -4.75
N ALA A 75 -22.39 16.29 -4.43
CA ALA A 75 -22.34 17.61 -5.05
C ALA A 75 -21.12 18.42 -4.57
N GLU A 76 -20.84 18.35 -3.29
CA GLU A 76 -19.84 19.15 -2.58
C GLU A 76 -18.93 18.24 -1.75
N PRO A 77 -17.86 17.63 -2.33
CA PRO A 77 -16.89 16.87 -1.56
C PRO A 77 -16.10 17.78 -0.63
N LEU A 78 -15.70 17.28 0.53
CA LEU A 78 -14.89 18.02 1.51
C LEU A 78 -13.61 18.59 0.91
N LEU A 79 -13.10 17.96 -0.13
CA LEU A 79 -11.95 18.45 -0.88
C LEU A 79 -12.17 19.89 -1.40
N HIS A 80 -13.37 20.25 -1.86
CA HIS A 80 -13.68 21.61 -2.32
C HIS A 80 -13.48 22.64 -1.22
N ARG A 81 -13.87 22.28 0.01
CA ARG A 81 -13.78 23.18 1.16
C ARG A 81 -12.35 23.40 1.63
N PHE A 82 -11.54 22.35 1.67
CA PHE A 82 -10.24 22.39 2.35
C PHE A 82 -9.05 22.52 1.40
N TRP A 83 -9.19 22.15 0.14
CA TRP A 83 -8.12 22.24 -0.85
C TRP A 83 -7.52 23.66 -1.01
N PRO A 84 -8.34 24.75 -0.98
CA PRO A 84 -7.79 26.11 -1.06
C PRO A 84 -6.75 26.44 0.00
N ASN A 85 -6.83 25.84 1.20
CA ASN A 85 -5.81 26.04 2.24
C ASN A 85 -4.44 25.50 1.81
N GLY A 86 -4.42 24.34 1.14
CA GLY A 86 -3.19 23.78 0.59
C GLY A 86 -2.60 24.64 -0.53
N ILE A 87 -3.44 25.12 -1.44
CA ILE A 87 -3.02 26.03 -2.52
C ILE A 87 -2.41 27.31 -1.97
N GLU A 88 -2.99 27.87 -0.90
CA GLU A 88 -2.45 29.08 -0.27
C GLU A 88 -1.06 28.84 0.35
N LEU A 89 -0.86 27.71 1.03
CA LEU A 89 0.44 27.33 1.57
C LEU A 89 1.49 27.14 0.46
N LEU A 90 1.11 26.51 -0.66
CA LEU A 90 2.00 26.38 -1.81
C LEU A 90 2.40 27.74 -2.40
N ARG A 91 1.46 28.71 -2.48
CA ARG A 91 1.74 30.09 -2.93
C ARG A 91 2.70 30.83 -2.00
N GLN A 92 2.66 30.50 -0.70
CA GLN A 92 3.62 31.01 0.27
C GLN A 92 5.00 30.33 0.20
N GLY A 93 5.21 29.41 -0.74
CA GLY A 93 6.47 28.70 -0.93
C GLY A 93 6.65 27.47 -0.05
N CYS A 94 5.58 27.00 0.61
CA CYS A 94 5.61 25.77 1.38
C CYS A 94 5.68 24.52 0.48
N SER A 95 6.12 23.41 1.03
CA SER A 95 6.19 22.13 0.32
C SER A 95 4.80 21.50 0.13
N TRP A 96 4.70 20.49 -0.74
CA TRP A 96 3.50 19.66 -0.83
C TRP A 96 3.19 18.94 0.47
N SER A 97 4.18 18.60 1.28
CA SER A 97 3.96 18.04 2.63
C SER A 97 3.18 19.01 3.51
N ASP A 98 3.61 20.27 3.54
CA ASP A 98 2.95 21.32 4.34
C ASP A 98 1.54 21.59 3.84
N ALA A 99 1.37 21.65 2.51
CA ALA A 99 0.07 21.86 1.89
C ALA A 99 -0.93 20.75 2.24
N MET A 100 -0.53 19.48 2.13
CA MET A 100 -1.37 18.34 2.48
C MET A 100 -1.66 18.26 3.98
N ALA A 101 -0.68 18.57 4.82
CA ALA A 101 -0.88 18.69 6.26
C ALA A 101 -1.86 19.82 6.62
N GLY A 102 -1.75 20.96 5.92
CA GLY A 102 -2.67 22.10 6.09
C GLY A 102 -4.10 21.79 5.70
N VAL A 103 -4.31 21.11 4.56
CA VAL A 103 -5.64 20.62 4.12
C VAL A 103 -6.25 19.70 5.18
N ARG A 104 -5.48 18.74 5.68
CA ARG A 104 -5.94 17.80 6.72
C ARG A 104 -6.23 18.54 8.03
N CYS A 105 -5.33 19.39 8.50
CA CYS A 105 -5.48 20.15 9.73
C CYS A 105 -6.75 21.03 9.71
N ALA A 106 -7.05 21.66 8.57
CA ALA A 106 -8.26 22.45 8.40
C ALA A 106 -9.53 21.58 8.52
N ALA A 107 -9.50 20.38 7.95
CA ALA A 107 -10.61 19.43 8.06
C ALA A 107 -10.78 18.88 9.48
N GLU A 108 -9.68 18.49 10.14
CA GLU A 108 -9.67 17.98 11.52
C GLU A 108 -10.27 19.02 12.48
N ARG A 109 -9.85 20.27 12.37
CA ARG A 109 -10.41 21.38 13.17
C ARG A 109 -11.89 21.61 12.91
N PHE A 110 -12.31 21.48 11.66
CA PHE A 110 -13.72 21.61 11.31
C PHE A 110 -14.59 20.55 11.99
N PHE A 111 -14.06 19.31 12.15
CA PHE A 111 -14.71 18.23 12.90
C PHE A 111 -14.39 18.23 14.41
N GLY A 112 -13.82 19.30 14.94
CA GLY A 112 -13.53 19.45 16.37
C GLY A 112 -12.28 18.72 16.86
N VAL A 113 -11.46 18.17 15.96
CA VAL A 113 -10.21 17.51 16.32
C VAL A 113 -9.08 18.53 16.37
N CYS A 114 -8.47 18.68 17.56
CA CYS A 114 -7.35 19.58 17.78
C CYS A 114 -6.10 18.77 18.10
N GLN A 115 -5.12 18.80 17.21
CA GLN A 115 -3.82 18.16 17.39
C GLN A 115 -2.71 19.00 16.74
N TRP A 116 -1.50 18.82 17.22
CA TRP A 116 -0.32 19.43 16.63
C TRP A 116 0.11 18.63 15.41
N GLN A 117 0.47 19.33 14.34
CA GLN A 117 1.07 18.72 13.15
C GLN A 117 2.56 18.95 13.20
N VAL A 118 3.36 17.90 13.36
CA VAL A 118 4.81 18.00 13.47
C VAL A 118 5.47 17.22 12.33
N PRO A 119 6.18 17.90 11.40
CA PRO A 119 6.94 17.23 10.36
C PRO A 119 8.08 16.39 10.95
N MET A 120 8.28 15.18 10.44
CA MET A 120 9.41 14.34 10.83
C MET A 120 10.76 15.00 10.52
N SER A 121 10.81 15.77 9.43
CA SER A 121 11.99 16.56 9.05
C SER A 121 12.42 17.55 10.13
N TRP A 122 11.47 18.13 10.89
CA TRP A 122 11.79 19.01 12.03
C TRP A 122 12.36 18.22 13.21
N ILE A 123 11.75 17.07 13.51
CA ILE A 123 12.25 16.16 14.55
C ILE A 123 13.68 15.73 14.23
N CYS A 124 13.94 15.40 12.95
CA CYS A 124 15.29 15.02 12.49
C CYS A 124 16.34 16.12 12.67
N GLN A 125 15.96 17.38 12.83
CA GLN A 125 16.89 18.49 13.08
C GLN A 125 17.17 18.74 14.56
N THR A 126 16.50 18.04 15.48
CA THR A 126 16.68 18.20 16.92
C THR A 126 17.98 17.54 17.39
N GLN A 127 18.57 18.11 18.46
CA GLN A 127 19.72 17.48 19.12
C GLN A 127 19.39 16.09 19.68
N GLY A 128 18.13 15.87 20.12
CA GLY A 128 17.68 14.56 20.58
C GLY A 128 17.79 13.49 19.49
N PHE A 129 17.38 13.82 18.26
CA PHE A 129 17.53 12.92 17.13
C PHE A 129 19.00 12.72 16.72
N SER A 130 19.84 13.77 16.75
CA SER A 130 21.28 13.63 16.50
C SER A 130 21.91 12.62 17.48
N ARG A 131 21.64 12.76 18.80
CA ARG A 131 22.13 11.81 19.80
C ARG A 131 21.64 10.39 19.59
N PHE A 132 20.41 10.21 19.12
CA PHE A 132 19.89 8.90 18.79
C PHE A 132 20.61 8.26 17.59
N VAL A 133 20.88 9.05 16.55
CA VAL A 133 21.71 8.61 15.41
C VAL A 133 23.10 8.19 15.89
N ASP A 134 23.75 9.04 16.71
CA ASP A 134 25.08 8.77 17.24
C ASP A 134 25.14 7.50 18.10
N ALA A 135 24.10 7.22 18.90
CA ALA A 135 23.99 5.99 19.66
C ALA A 135 23.94 4.74 18.75
N ILE A 136 23.19 4.81 17.67
CA ILE A 136 23.13 3.72 16.67
C ILE A 136 24.48 3.58 15.95
N VAL A 137 25.12 4.70 15.62
CA VAL A 137 26.45 4.68 14.94
C VAL A 137 27.53 4.09 15.85
N ALA A 138 27.56 4.48 17.12
CA ALA A 138 28.51 3.95 18.09
C ALA A 138 28.39 2.42 18.25
N ASP A 139 27.21 1.88 18.09
CA ASP A 139 26.89 0.44 18.25
C ASP A 139 26.40 -0.20 16.92
N HIS A 140 26.79 0.37 15.78
CA HIS A 140 26.19 0.07 14.48
C HIS A 140 26.17 -1.43 14.12
N ARG A 141 27.21 -2.17 14.46
CA ARG A 141 27.27 -3.62 14.18
C ARG A 141 26.28 -4.42 15.01
N ARG A 142 26.25 -4.15 16.33
CA ARG A 142 25.30 -4.82 17.24
C ARG A 142 23.88 -4.42 16.92
N PHE A 143 23.61 -3.11 16.68
CA PHE A 143 22.30 -2.65 16.26
C PHE A 143 21.81 -3.35 14.99
N ALA A 144 22.63 -3.41 13.93
CA ALA A 144 22.27 -4.06 12.69
C ALA A 144 22.00 -5.58 12.85
N SER A 145 22.79 -6.25 13.69
CA SER A 145 22.58 -7.65 14.03
C SER A 145 21.23 -7.87 14.74
N LEU A 146 20.92 -7.08 15.75
CA LEU A 146 19.65 -7.15 16.49
C LEU A 146 18.44 -6.80 15.59
N TYR A 147 18.56 -5.73 14.80
CA TYR A 147 17.55 -5.32 13.84
C TYR A 147 17.21 -6.48 12.89
N ASN A 148 18.21 -7.10 12.29
CA ASN A 148 18.00 -8.21 11.37
C ASN A 148 17.44 -9.45 12.08
N ALA A 149 17.91 -9.78 13.28
CA ALA A 149 17.41 -10.90 14.08
C ALA A 149 15.92 -10.70 14.47
N CYS A 150 15.53 -9.53 14.94
CA CYS A 150 14.14 -9.21 15.29
C CYS A 150 13.24 -9.29 14.05
N ARG A 151 13.70 -8.75 12.92
CA ARG A 151 13.00 -8.81 11.63
C ARG A 151 12.81 -10.26 11.16
N ASP A 152 13.86 -11.07 11.21
CA ASP A 152 13.82 -12.46 10.72
C ASP A 152 12.96 -13.34 11.61
N ALA A 153 12.97 -13.12 12.92
CA ALA A 153 12.05 -13.77 13.86
C ALA A 153 10.58 -13.43 13.54
N TYR A 154 10.27 -12.17 13.25
CA TYR A 154 8.94 -11.75 12.82
C TYR A 154 8.53 -12.44 11.51
N ARG A 155 9.42 -12.45 10.51
CA ARG A 155 9.16 -13.08 9.20
C ARG A 155 8.89 -14.57 9.33
N TYR A 156 9.69 -15.27 10.14
CA TYR A 156 9.49 -16.69 10.41
C TYR A 156 8.13 -16.94 11.06
N HIS A 157 7.77 -16.15 12.08
CA HIS A 157 6.50 -16.31 12.80
C HIS A 157 5.27 -16.06 11.92
N HIS A 158 5.36 -15.09 11.01
CA HIS A 158 4.24 -14.68 10.14
C HIS A 158 4.28 -15.30 8.73
N GLY A 159 5.19 -16.21 8.44
CA GLY A 159 5.31 -16.85 7.13
C GLY A 159 5.55 -15.86 5.98
N THR A 160 6.32 -14.77 6.22
CA THR A 160 6.54 -13.73 5.23
C THR A 160 7.70 -14.09 4.31
N GLU A 161 7.42 -14.42 3.05
CA GLU A 161 8.44 -14.82 2.06
C GLU A 161 9.14 -13.63 1.40
N ASN A 162 8.44 -12.52 1.17
CA ASN A 162 8.99 -11.34 0.49
C ASN A 162 10.15 -10.72 1.30
N PRO A 163 11.39 -10.67 0.77
CA PRO A 163 12.56 -10.15 1.50
C PRO A 163 12.46 -8.65 1.85
N ALA A 164 11.67 -7.88 1.12
CA ALA A 164 11.45 -6.47 1.39
C ALA A 164 10.38 -6.20 2.46
N GLN A 165 9.68 -7.23 2.94
CA GLN A 165 8.59 -7.09 3.91
C GLN A 165 8.90 -7.79 5.24
N PRO A 166 8.50 -7.20 6.39
CA PRO A 166 7.87 -5.87 6.50
C PRO A 166 8.86 -4.74 6.20
N VAL A 167 10.16 -4.99 6.40
CA VAL A 167 11.27 -4.08 6.12
C VAL A 167 12.45 -4.87 5.55
N PRO A 168 13.32 -4.26 4.71
CA PRO A 168 14.54 -4.92 4.23
C PRO A 168 15.55 -5.13 5.37
N ALA A 169 16.49 -6.05 5.18
CA ALA A 169 17.63 -6.22 6.07
C ALA A 169 18.56 -5.01 5.97
N LEU A 170 19.30 -4.74 7.05
CA LEU A 170 20.47 -3.87 6.99
C LEU A 170 21.65 -4.69 6.46
N GLU A 171 22.23 -4.24 5.37
CA GLU A 171 23.28 -4.94 4.66
C GLU A 171 24.69 -4.56 5.15
N GLN A 172 25.64 -5.43 4.86
CA GLN A 172 27.07 -5.17 5.01
C GLN A 172 27.76 -5.38 3.67
N ARG A 173 28.56 -4.39 3.23
CA ARG A 173 29.28 -4.43 1.94
C ARG A 173 30.69 -3.90 2.10
N GLU A 174 31.71 -4.66 1.78
CA GLU A 174 33.11 -4.22 1.75
C GLU A 174 33.59 -3.46 3.01
N GLY A 175 33.11 -3.88 4.17
CA GLY A 175 33.42 -3.26 5.45
C GLY A 175 32.51 -2.07 5.82
N TRP A 176 31.62 -1.65 4.95
CA TRP A 176 30.55 -0.69 5.23
C TRP A 176 29.35 -1.40 5.87
N GLN A 177 28.78 -0.80 6.88
CA GLN A 177 27.52 -1.22 7.48
C GLN A 177 26.41 -0.24 7.10
N GLU A 178 25.32 -0.76 6.52
CA GLU A 178 24.11 0.01 6.29
C GLU A 178 23.46 0.41 7.61
N LEU A 179 23.10 1.69 7.73
CA LEU A 179 22.34 2.22 8.84
C LEU A 179 20.83 2.30 8.50
N PRO A 180 19.95 2.30 9.49
CA PRO A 180 18.51 2.38 9.28
C PRO A 180 18.04 3.82 8.99
N PHE A 181 18.84 4.57 8.22
CA PHE A 181 18.58 5.96 7.85
C PHE A 181 18.69 6.16 6.34
N TRP A 182 17.94 7.13 5.88
CA TRP A 182 18.05 7.71 4.55
C TRP A 182 18.94 8.95 4.60
N VAL A 183 19.71 9.18 3.55
CA VAL A 183 20.47 10.39 3.30
C VAL A 183 20.07 11.00 1.97
N TYR A 184 19.94 12.33 1.92
CA TYR A 184 19.58 13.11 0.74
C TYR A 184 19.92 14.59 0.96
N SER A 185 19.86 15.39 -0.12
CA SER A 185 20.03 16.84 -0.04
C SER A 185 19.12 17.54 -1.06
N SER A 186 19.03 18.86 -0.99
CA SER A 186 18.30 19.65 -2.01
C SER A 186 18.88 19.46 -3.41
N ASP A 187 20.19 19.30 -3.52
CA ASP A 187 20.90 19.14 -4.79
C ASP A 187 20.86 17.69 -5.31
N ALA A 188 20.70 16.73 -4.39
CA ALA A 188 20.55 15.30 -4.68
C ALA A 188 19.35 14.73 -3.91
N PRO A 189 18.12 15.01 -4.39
CA PRO A 189 16.90 14.74 -3.62
C PRO A 189 16.49 13.26 -3.58
N THR A 190 17.15 12.40 -4.33
CA THR A 190 16.88 10.96 -4.27
C THR A 190 17.42 10.38 -2.98
N ARG A 191 16.54 9.78 -2.18
CA ARG A 191 16.93 9.11 -0.93
C ARG A 191 17.82 7.90 -1.21
N ARG A 192 18.92 7.81 -0.46
CA ARG A 192 19.84 6.68 -0.47
C ARG A 192 20.03 6.16 0.94
N SER A 193 20.40 4.89 1.10
CA SER A 193 20.77 4.35 2.41
C SER A 193 22.03 5.04 2.91
N LEU A 194 22.06 5.37 4.19
CA LEU A 194 23.27 5.86 4.87
C LEU A 194 24.12 4.67 5.30
N TRP A 195 25.40 4.75 5.02
CA TRP A 195 26.38 3.72 5.36
C TRP A 195 27.50 4.30 6.23
N VAL A 196 28.04 3.49 7.10
CA VAL A 196 29.14 3.86 7.98
C VAL A 196 30.23 2.79 7.92
N LYS A 197 31.48 3.24 7.97
CA LYS A 197 32.67 2.40 8.09
C LYS A 197 33.63 3.03 9.06
N GLN A 198 34.16 2.24 9.98
CA GLN A 198 35.19 2.69 10.91
C GLN A 198 36.56 2.28 10.39
N VAL A 199 37.46 3.27 10.26
CA VAL A 199 38.85 3.08 9.80
C VAL A 199 39.75 3.79 10.79
N GLY A 200 40.56 3.04 11.54
CA GLY A 200 41.35 3.61 12.65
C GLY A 200 40.45 4.22 13.72
N GLY A 201 40.61 5.52 13.98
CA GLY A 201 39.78 6.28 14.92
C GLY A 201 38.68 7.10 14.27
N ASP A 202 38.59 7.08 12.93
CA ASP A 202 37.69 7.93 12.15
C ASP A 202 36.44 7.14 11.68
N LEU A 203 35.34 7.86 11.53
CA LEU A 203 34.10 7.40 10.92
C LEU A 203 34.01 7.92 9.49
N HIS A 204 33.85 6.99 8.57
CA HIS A 204 33.53 7.28 7.18
C HIS A 204 32.04 7.09 6.95
N TRP A 205 31.40 8.08 6.35
CA TRP A 205 29.98 8.12 6.02
C TRP A 205 29.83 8.10 4.50
N SER A 206 28.88 7.37 3.97
CA SER A 206 28.67 7.29 2.53
C SER A 206 27.24 6.93 2.15
N ASP A 207 26.84 7.30 0.93
CA ASP A 207 25.64 6.77 0.26
C ASP A 207 25.98 5.62 -0.70
N LEU A 208 27.26 5.24 -0.77
CA LEU A 208 27.83 4.29 -1.73
C LEU A 208 27.53 4.62 -3.21
N ALA A 209 27.25 5.88 -3.50
CA ALA A 209 26.87 6.32 -4.85
C ALA A 209 27.54 7.65 -5.27
N GLY A 210 28.66 7.99 -4.64
CA GLY A 210 29.49 9.15 -4.98
C GLY A 210 29.54 10.24 -3.92
N TRP A 211 28.89 10.06 -2.76
CA TRP A 211 29.11 10.91 -1.61
C TRP A 211 29.83 10.10 -0.52
N GLU A 212 30.92 10.66 -0.02
CA GLU A 212 31.63 10.17 1.13
C GLU A 212 32.12 11.35 1.96
N GLU A 213 32.08 11.24 3.27
CA GLU A 213 32.56 12.23 4.24
C GLU A 213 33.27 11.52 5.38
N VAL A 214 34.30 12.15 5.92
CA VAL A 214 35.10 11.60 7.03
C VAL A 214 35.00 12.56 8.20
N GLY A 215 34.63 12.04 9.35
CA GLY A 215 34.60 12.79 10.60
C GLY A 215 35.18 11.98 11.77
N SER A 216 35.55 12.66 12.83
CA SER A 216 35.96 11.96 14.03
C SER A 216 34.77 11.27 14.73
N GLN A 217 35.02 10.20 15.43
CA GLN A 217 33.98 9.53 16.24
C GLN A 217 33.35 10.48 17.29
N LYS A 218 34.06 11.52 17.71
CA LYS A 218 33.56 12.52 18.68
C LYS A 218 32.57 13.49 18.06
N GLU A 219 32.73 13.82 16.81
CA GLU A 219 31.82 14.74 16.07
C GLU A 219 30.49 14.04 15.72
N GLY A 220 30.52 12.71 15.57
CA GLY A 220 29.32 11.92 15.28
C GLY A 220 28.59 12.40 14.02
N VAL A 221 27.27 12.45 14.07
CA VAL A 221 26.41 12.89 12.95
C VAL A 221 26.57 14.38 12.63
N GLU A 222 27.06 15.19 13.53
CA GLU A 222 27.29 16.61 13.28
C GLU A 222 28.40 16.83 12.25
N ALA A 223 29.37 15.91 12.10
CA ALA A 223 30.40 15.97 11.08
C ALA A 223 29.80 16.13 9.66
N ILE A 224 28.66 15.47 9.41
CA ILE A 224 27.99 15.50 8.09
C ILE A 224 26.85 16.52 7.99
N ARG A 225 26.53 17.23 9.09
CA ARG A 225 25.48 18.26 9.16
C ARG A 225 26.02 19.69 9.20
N THR A 226 27.28 19.88 9.49
CA THR A 226 27.88 21.21 9.71
C THR A 226 27.78 22.10 8.46
N PRO A 227 27.49 23.42 8.62
CA PRO A 227 27.32 24.38 7.52
C PRO A 227 28.61 24.72 6.75
N GLY A 228 29.56 23.85 6.65
CA GLY A 228 30.79 23.95 5.88
C GLY A 228 30.99 22.79 4.91
N SER A 229 30.22 21.72 5.07
CA SER A 229 30.17 20.65 4.07
C SER A 229 29.53 21.20 2.79
N LEU A 230 30.10 20.86 1.64
CA LEU A 230 29.68 21.31 0.30
C LEU A 230 28.21 20.94 -0.04
N ARG A 231 27.56 20.14 0.80
CA ARG A 231 26.16 19.70 0.65
C ARG A 231 25.45 19.74 2.00
N ARG A 232 24.28 20.38 2.06
CA ARG A 232 23.38 20.31 3.23
C ARG A 232 22.71 18.93 3.27
N ILE A 233 23.38 17.97 3.88
CA ILE A 233 22.88 16.60 4.00
C ILE A 233 21.74 16.56 5.04
N ARG A 234 20.64 15.93 4.64
CA ARG A 234 19.51 15.61 5.53
C ARG A 234 19.53 14.12 5.83
N ILE A 235 19.21 13.78 7.07
CA ILE A 235 19.12 12.39 7.52
C ILE A 235 17.70 12.17 8.00
N GLY A 236 17.02 11.18 7.39
CA GLY A 236 15.67 10.73 7.77
C GLY A 236 15.68 9.27 8.23
N PRO A 237 14.90 8.87 9.23
CA PRO A 237 14.84 7.48 9.66
C PRO A 237 14.07 6.62 8.63
N LYS A 238 14.43 5.34 8.52
CA LYS A 238 13.62 4.32 7.86
C LYS A 238 12.45 3.91 8.76
N ALA A 239 11.37 3.40 8.18
CA ALA A 239 10.08 3.20 8.85
C ALA A 239 10.16 2.60 10.27
N LEU A 240 10.89 1.48 10.45
CA LEU A 240 10.99 0.81 11.76
C LEU A 240 11.69 1.69 12.81
N VAL A 241 12.71 2.45 12.41
CA VAL A 241 13.47 3.30 13.30
C VAL A 241 12.76 4.65 13.55
N THR A 242 11.85 5.04 12.66
CA THR A 242 10.91 6.13 12.95
C THR A 242 10.07 5.81 14.19
N THR A 243 9.43 4.64 14.20
CA THR A 243 8.60 4.21 15.34
C THR A 243 9.43 3.93 16.58
N LEU A 244 10.62 3.35 16.43
CA LEU A 244 11.55 3.13 17.54
C LEU A 244 11.88 4.47 18.27
N TYR A 245 12.28 5.49 17.51
CA TYR A 245 12.62 6.79 18.08
C TYR A 245 11.41 7.48 18.75
N LEU A 246 10.30 7.53 18.03
CA LEU A 246 9.09 8.21 18.50
C LEU A 246 8.51 7.54 19.75
N ARG A 247 8.49 6.22 19.82
CA ARG A 247 7.96 5.47 20.95
C ARG A 247 8.90 5.47 22.15
N ALA A 248 10.18 5.20 21.93
CA ALA A 248 11.11 5.03 23.04
C ALA A 248 11.60 6.35 23.65
N ILE A 249 11.52 7.47 22.90
CA ILE A 249 12.21 8.71 23.30
C ILE A 249 11.28 9.93 23.31
N VAL A 250 10.27 10.00 22.40
CA VAL A 250 9.52 11.25 22.20
C VAL A 250 8.16 11.24 22.87
N PHE A 251 7.41 10.14 22.81
CA PHE A 251 6.01 10.09 23.24
C PHE A 251 5.74 9.05 24.30
N ASP A 252 4.83 9.39 25.23
CA ASP A 252 4.38 8.50 26.30
C ASP A 252 3.42 7.41 25.78
N LEU A 253 2.66 7.70 24.72
CA LEU A 253 1.76 6.78 24.05
C LEU A 253 1.85 6.99 22.54
N PHE A 254 2.04 5.91 21.79
CA PHE A 254 2.04 5.94 20.34
C PHE A 254 0.78 5.28 19.80
N VAL A 255 0.06 5.99 18.90
CA VAL A 255 -1.14 5.46 18.23
C VAL A 255 -0.79 5.11 16.79
N HIS A 256 -1.03 3.88 16.41
CA HIS A 256 -0.71 3.37 15.07
C HIS A 256 -1.96 2.81 14.36
N GLY A 257 -1.98 2.85 13.02
CA GLY A 257 -2.94 2.11 12.24
C GLY A 257 -2.63 0.61 12.22
N ILE A 258 -3.62 -0.24 11.88
CA ILE A 258 -3.49 -1.71 11.91
C ILE A 258 -2.31 -2.23 11.07
N GLY A 259 -1.97 -1.56 9.97
CA GLY A 259 -0.83 -1.95 9.12
C GLY A 259 0.49 -1.80 9.87
N GLY A 260 0.72 -0.63 10.47
CA GLY A 260 1.93 -0.34 11.24
C GLY A 260 2.00 -1.12 12.54
N GLY A 261 0.88 -1.22 13.28
CA GLY A 261 0.84 -1.97 14.54
C GLY A 261 1.27 -3.43 14.41
N LYS A 262 1.10 -4.04 13.25
CA LYS A 262 1.63 -5.40 12.99
C LYS A 262 3.17 -5.43 12.99
N TYR A 263 3.81 -4.42 12.43
CA TYR A 263 5.28 -4.36 12.33
C TYR A 263 5.93 -3.91 13.62
N ASP A 264 5.21 -3.22 14.46
CA ASP A 264 5.72 -2.71 15.73
C ASP A 264 6.06 -3.80 16.74
N GLN A 265 5.64 -5.04 16.52
CA GLN A 265 6.19 -6.22 17.22
C GLN A 265 7.71 -6.35 17.06
N ILE A 266 8.26 -5.93 15.90
CA ILE A 266 9.70 -5.87 15.68
C ILE A 266 10.31 -4.76 16.51
N THR A 267 9.65 -3.59 16.57
CA THR A 267 10.09 -2.44 17.38
C THR A 267 10.10 -2.78 18.87
N ASP A 268 9.06 -3.46 19.36
CA ASP A 268 8.99 -3.89 20.77
C ASP A 268 10.20 -4.73 21.15
N ARG A 269 10.51 -5.71 20.34
CA ARG A 269 11.65 -6.59 20.57
C ARG A 269 12.99 -5.86 20.45
N LEU A 270 13.10 -4.95 19.47
CA LEU A 270 14.30 -4.15 19.29
C LEU A 270 14.54 -3.17 20.46
N ILE A 271 13.48 -2.58 21.05
CA ILE A 271 13.57 -1.77 22.26
C ILE A 271 14.12 -2.62 23.42
N ALA A 272 13.54 -3.80 23.63
CA ALA A 272 14.00 -4.69 24.71
C ALA A 272 15.45 -5.15 24.52
N ASP A 273 15.81 -5.61 23.30
CA ASP A 273 17.11 -6.23 23.04
C ASP A 273 18.25 -5.20 22.90
N TRP A 274 17.96 -3.99 22.40
CA TRP A 274 18.98 -2.95 22.19
C TRP A 274 19.02 -1.92 23.32
N LEU A 275 17.88 -1.38 23.78
CA LEU A 275 17.83 -0.39 24.86
C LEU A 275 17.80 -1.03 26.25
N GLY A 276 17.44 -2.31 26.35
CA GLY A 276 17.37 -3.03 27.62
C GLY A 276 16.24 -2.57 28.54
N CYS A 277 15.17 -1.98 27.97
CA CYS A 277 14.01 -1.49 28.72
C CYS A 277 12.70 -2.09 28.20
N GLU A 278 11.65 -1.98 29.01
CA GLU A 278 10.31 -2.36 28.59
C GLU A 278 9.81 -1.42 27.49
N SER A 279 9.11 -2.02 26.50
CA SER A 279 8.56 -1.24 25.39
C SER A 279 7.44 -0.31 25.86
N PRO A 280 7.48 0.98 25.51
CA PRO A 280 6.39 1.91 25.83
C PRO A 280 5.06 1.48 25.20
N PRO A 281 3.91 1.86 25.80
CA PRO A 281 2.61 1.43 25.34
C PRO A 281 2.32 1.87 23.89
N LEU A 282 1.67 0.96 23.15
CA LEU A 282 1.22 1.17 21.79
C LEU A 282 -0.30 0.96 21.72
N CYS A 283 -1.00 1.89 21.10
CA CYS A 283 -2.42 1.74 20.78
C CYS A 283 -2.57 1.52 19.26
N VAL A 284 -3.39 0.54 18.87
CA VAL A 284 -3.74 0.33 17.46
C VAL A 284 -5.17 0.81 17.26
N ALA A 285 -5.32 1.90 16.50
CA ALA A 285 -6.63 2.43 16.12
C ALA A 285 -6.89 2.18 14.64
N THR A 286 -8.05 1.63 14.33
CA THR A 286 -8.49 1.41 12.95
C THR A 286 -9.99 1.58 12.84
N ALA A 287 -10.42 2.19 11.74
CA ALA A 287 -11.82 2.26 11.36
C ALA A 287 -11.95 1.92 9.86
N THR A 288 -13.08 1.33 9.50
CA THR A 288 -13.42 1.06 8.11
C THR A 288 -14.84 1.54 7.86
N HIS A 289 -14.97 2.43 6.90
CA HIS A 289 -16.26 2.86 6.41
C HIS A 289 -16.35 2.55 4.91
N HIS A 290 -17.49 2.04 4.49
CA HIS A 290 -17.77 1.77 3.08
C HIS A 290 -18.67 2.88 2.53
N TRP A 291 -18.35 3.32 1.33
CA TRP A 291 -19.18 4.31 0.65
C TRP A 291 -20.59 3.73 0.38
N CYS A 292 -21.64 4.49 0.72
CA CYS A 292 -22.99 4.15 0.34
C CYS A 292 -23.23 4.51 -1.14
N TRP A 293 -23.10 3.51 -1.99
CA TRP A 293 -23.26 3.70 -3.43
C TRP A 293 -24.73 3.85 -3.82
N PRO A 294 -25.11 4.84 -4.65
CA PRO A 294 -26.49 5.06 -5.04
C PRO A 294 -26.99 4.06 -6.10
N VAL A 295 -26.46 2.86 -6.12
CA VAL A 295 -26.75 1.85 -7.16
C VAL A 295 -27.34 0.60 -6.56
N ASP A 296 -28.44 0.15 -7.16
CA ASP A 296 -29.20 -1.04 -6.78
C ASP A 296 -28.37 -2.31 -6.80
N HIS A 297 -28.44 -3.09 -5.72
CA HIS A 297 -27.66 -4.31 -5.53
C HIS A 297 -28.49 -5.53 -5.96
N GLN A 298 -28.29 -6.00 -7.16
CA GLN A 298 -28.55 -7.42 -7.41
C GLN A 298 -27.34 -8.21 -6.89
N THR A 299 -27.59 -9.20 -6.05
CA THR A 299 -26.52 -10.09 -5.53
C THR A 299 -26.15 -11.09 -6.63
N PRO A 300 -25.03 -10.90 -7.32
CA PRO A 300 -24.67 -11.82 -8.42
C PRO A 300 -24.02 -13.07 -7.84
N LEU A 301 -23.96 -14.13 -8.66
CA LEU A 301 -23.15 -15.32 -8.39
C LEU A 301 -21.70 -14.87 -8.07
N SER A 302 -21.11 -15.39 -6.98
CA SER A 302 -19.74 -15.02 -6.65
C SER A 302 -18.78 -15.53 -7.74
N TYR A 303 -17.71 -14.76 -8.01
CA TYR A 303 -16.67 -15.15 -8.97
C TYR A 303 -16.10 -16.54 -8.65
N SER A 304 -15.96 -16.91 -7.37
CA SER A 304 -15.52 -18.24 -6.95
C SER A 304 -16.48 -19.35 -7.40
N GLN A 305 -17.79 -19.11 -7.38
CA GLN A 305 -18.80 -20.07 -7.85
C GLN A 305 -18.74 -20.23 -9.39
N VAL A 306 -18.61 -19.12 -10.12
CA VAL A 306 -18.48 -19.15 -11.58
C VAL A 306 -17.14 -19.75 -12.01
N ARG A 307 -16.04 -19.38 -11.37
CA ARG A 307 -14.70 -19.95 -11.59
C ARG A 307 -14.68 -21.46 -11.32
N SER A 308 -15.28 -21.88 -10.21
CA SER A 308 -15.41 -23.30 -9.86
C SER A 308 -16.21 -24.05 -10.90
N SER A 309 -17.28 -23.45 -11.44
CA SER A 309 -18.10 -24.03 -12.53
C SER A 309 -17.31 -24.10 -13.83
N ALA A 310 -16.62 -23.04 -14.22
CA ALA A 310 -15.78 -23.00 -15.42
C ALA A 310 -14.62 -24.00 -15.36
N TRP A 311 -13.95 -24.12 -14.21
CA TRP A 311 -12.91 -25.13 -14.00
C TRP A 311 -13.48 -26.55 -14.16
N PHE A 312 -14.64 -26.80 -13.54
CA PHE A 312 -15.29 -28.10 -13.60
C PHE A 312 -15.71 -28.45 -15.03
N GLU A 313 -16.27 -27.51 -15.78
CA GLU A 313 -16.64 -27.73 -17.20
C GLU A 313 -15.43 -27.95 -18.11
N ARG A 314 -14.32 -27.25 -17.85
CA ARG A 314 -13.08 -27.46 -18.63
C ARG A 314 -12.50 -28.86 -18.45
N TYR A 315 -12.54 -29.41 -17.23
CA TYR A 315 -11.93 -30.70 -16.93
C TYR A 315 -12.92 -31.85 -16.91
N HIS A 316 -14.21 -31.56 -16.75
CA HIS A 316 -15.32 -32.53 -16.70
C HIS A 316 -16.50 -32.07 -17.56
N PRO A 317 -16.28 -31.79 -18.85
CA PRO A 317 -17.35 -31.25 -19.71
C PRO A 317 -18.51 -32.25 -19.94
N GLU A 318 -18.29 -33.53 -19.63
CA GLU A 318 -19.29 -34.59 -19.70
C GLU A 318 -20.29 -34.58 -18.53
N VAL A 319 -19.99 -33.89 -17.39
CA VAL A 319 -20.84 -33.91 -16.20
C VAL A 319 -21.82 -32.74 -16.23
N ILE A 320 -23.11 -33.05 -16.26
CA ILE A 320 -24.19 -32.06 -16.11
C ILE A 320 -24.43 -31.87 -14.60
N ARG A 321 -24.20 -30.67 -14.08
CA ARG A 321 -24.51 -30.40 -12.66
C ARG A 321 -26.02 -30.31 -12.43
N ALA A 322 -26.54 -31.12 -11.52
CA ALA A 322 -27.96 -31.20 -11.15
C ALA A 322 -28.57 -29.90 -10.53
N LYS A 323 -27.81 -28.80 -10.45
CA LYS A 323 -28.25 -27.52 -9.88
C LYS A 323 -28.39 -26.38 -10.91
N GLN A 324 -28.27 -26.67 -12.21
CA GLN A 324 -28.59 -25.68 -13.24
C GLN A 324 -30.12 -25.70 -13.52
N PRO A 325 -30.71 -24.52 -13.84
CA PRO A 325 -32.15 -24.48 -14.14
C PRO A 325 -32.51 -25.52 -15.21
N VAL A 326 -33.56 -26.26 -14.98
CA VAL A 326 -34.03 -27.43 -15.77
C VAL A 326 -34.20 -27.13 -17.28
N THR A 327 -34.32 -25.87 -17.67
CA THR A 327 -34.46 -25.42 -19.05
C THR A 327 -33.22 -25.61 -19.96
N LEU A 328 -32.07 -25.99 -19.37
CA LEU A 328 -30.80 -26.19 -20.09
C LEU A 328 -30.45 -27.67 -20.30
N LEU A 329 -31.25 -28.59 -19.77
CA LEU A 329 -30.93 -30.02 -19.69
C LEU A 329 -31.46 -30.85 -20.87
N ASP A 330 -32.37 -30.33 -21.72
CA ASP A 330 -33.16 -31.16 -22.64
C ASP A 330 -32.61 -31.31 -24.06
N GLN A 331 -31.39 -30.81 -24.38
CA GLN A 331 -30.84 -30.97 -25.72
C GLN A 331 -29.54 -31.77 -25.70
N MET A 332 -29.62 -33.01 -26.15
CA MET A 332 -28.46 -33.79 -26.54
C MET A 332 -27.75 -33.09 -27.72
N PRO A 333 -26.40 -33.16 -27.81
CA PRO A 333 -25.68 -32.63 -28.96
C PRO A 333 -26.24 -33.23 -30.26
N ASP A 334 -26.28 -32.44 -31.34
CA ASP A 334 -26.77 -32.87 -32.65
C ASP A 334 -26.04 -34.11 -33.20
N ASP A 335 -24.80 -34.35 -32.77
CA ASP A 335 -24.02 -35.56 -33.05
C ASP A 335 -23.81 -36.41 -31.77
N ALA A 336 -24.85 -37.13 -31.38
CA ALA A 336 -24.81 -38.07 -30.25
C ALA A 336 -23.77 -39.18 -30.43
N GLN A 337 -23.38 -39.52 -31.64
CA GLN A 337 -22.39 -40.55 -31.92
C GLN A 337 -20.96 -40.03 -31.70
N ALA A 338 -20.66 -38.81 -32.13
CA ALA A 338 -19.38 -38.14 -31.84
C ALA A 338 -19.21 -37.93 -30.35
N TRP A 339 -20.26 -37.52 -29.62
CA TRP A 339 -20.28 -37.40 -28.17
C TRP A 339 -19.89 -38.70 -27.47
N ARG A 340 -20.51 -39.83 -27.82
CA ARG A 340 -20.20 -41.13 -27.23
C ARG A 340 -18.73 -41.52 -27.46
N ARG A 341 -18.21 -41.33 -28.68
CA ARG A 341 -16.79 -41.58 -29.02
C ARG A 341 -15.83 -40.77 -28.14
N CYS A 342 -16.10 -39.51 -27.96
CA CYS A 342 -15.28 -38.64 -27.08
C CYS A 342 -15.29 -39.13 -25.61
N LEU A 343 -16.46 -39.55 -25.09
CA LEU A 343 -16.58 -40.08 -23.74
C LEU A 343 -15.81 -41.40 -23.56
N GLU A 344 -15.90 -42.31 -24.51
CA GLU A 344 -15.17 -43.57 -24.50
C GLU A 344 -13.66 -43.33 -24.55
N LEU A 345 -13.18 -42.43 -25.41
CA LEU A 345 -11.78 -42.08 -25.51
C LEU A 345 -11.28 -41.45 -24.20
N LYS A 346 -12.04 -40.55 -23.59
CA LYS A 346 -11.69 -39.96 -22.32
C LYS A 346 -11.62 -40.98 -21.20
N ARG A 347 -12.58 -41.90 -21.09
CA ARG A 347 -12.56 -42.99 -20.11
C ARG A 347 -11.33 -43.86 -20.28
N ARG A 348 -10.96 -44.22 -21.51
CA ARG A 348 -9.75 -45.00 -21.80
C ARG A 348 -8.49 -44.25 -21.36
N LEU A 349 -8.35 -42.96 -21.72
CA LEU A 349 -7.22 -42.17 -21.32
C LEU A 349 -7.10 -42.05 -19.80
N LEU A 350 -8.20 -41.95 -19.06
CA LEU A 350 -8.21 -41.85 -17.61
C LEU A 350 -7.94 -43.20 -16.93
N SER A 351 -8.26 -44.34 -17.56
CA SER A 351 -7.95 -45.68 -17.03
C SER A 351 -6.49 -46.11 -17.20
N GLU A 352 -5.78 -45.53 -18.19
CA GLU A 352 -4.40 -45.87 -18.54
C GLU A 352 -3.44 -44.71 -18.19
N ILE A 353 -3.12 -44.53 -16.86
CA ILE A 353 -2.21 -43.48 -16.43
C ILE A 353 -0.76 -43.82 -16.84
N PRO A 354 -0.11 -43.01 -17.66
CA PRO A 354 1.21 -43.31 -18.20
C PRO A 354 2.34 -43.06 -17.18
N PRO A 355 3.55 -43.64 -17.35
CA PRO A 355 4.72 -43.38 -16.57
C PRO A 355 5.15 -41.91 -16.64
N ARG A 356 5.94 -41.43 -15.66
CA ARG A 356 6.27 -40.01 -15.44
C ARG A 356 6.72 -39.25 -16.70
N GLY A 357 7.47 -39.87 -17.62
CA GLY A 357 7.98 -39.23 -18.85
C GLY A 357 6.91 -38.93 -19.92
N ALA A 358 5.80 -39.67 -19.94
CA ALA A 358 4.73 -39.55 -20.96
C ALA A 358 3.52 -38.69 -20.47
N LYS A 359 3.52 -38.20 -19.23
CA LYS A 359 2.40 -37.46 -18.64
C LYS A 359 2.02 -36.19 -19.39
N LYS A 360 3.01 -35.47 -19.97
CA LYS A 360 2.75 -34.22 -20.73
C LYS A 360 1.93 -34.47 -22.00
N GLN A 361 2.21 -35.56 -22.70
CA GLN A 361 1.46 -35.94 -23.91
C GLN A 361 0.07 -36.44 -23.52
N TRP A 362 -0.05 -37.23 -22.48
CA TRP A 362 -1.31 -37.71 -21.95
C TRP A 362 -2.24 -36.56 -21.51
N HIS A 363 -1.73 -35.56 -20.79
CA HIS A 363 -2.52 -34.37 -20.46
C HIS A 363 -3.02 -33.64 -21.70
N ARG A 364 -2.17 -33.47 -22.73
CA ARG A 364 -2.60 -32.85 -24.01
C ARG A 364 -3.74 -33.61 -24.69
N GLN A 365 -3.68 -34.94 -24.66
CA GLN A 365 -4.74 -35.77 -25.22
C GLN A 365 -6.07 -35.62 -24.49
N ILE A 366 -6.04 -35.56 -23.15
CA ILE A 366 -7.24 -35.29 -22.35
C ILE A 366 -7.77 -33.88 -22.63
N GLU A 367 -6.92 -32.88 -22.73
CA GLU A 367 -7.33 -31.51 -23.08
C GLU A 367 -7.97 -31.44 -24.46
N GLN A 368 -7.42 -32.14 -25.46
CA GLN A 368 -8.00 -32.23 -26.82
C GLN A 368 -9.38 -32.88 -26.80
N VAL A 369 -9.54 -33.97 -26.07
CA VAL A 369 -10.84 -34.64 -25.95
C VAL A 369 -11.86 -33.77 -25.23
N ASN A 370 -11.43 -33.07 -24.16
CA ASN A 370 -12.29 -32.12 -23.47
C ASN A 370 -12.71 -30.96 -24.39
N GLN A 371 -11.80 -30.45 -25.20
CA GLN A 371 -12.09 -29.42 -26.20
C GLN A 371 -13.13 -29.89 -27.23
N GLN A 372 -12.99 -31.12 -27.76
CA GLN A 372 -13.97 -31.70 -28.68
C GLN A 372 -15.35 -31.87 -28.02
N ILE A 373 -15.41 -32.28 -26.76
CA ILE A 373 -16.66 -32.38 -26.00
C ILE A 373 -17.30 -30.99 -25.84
N LEU A 374 -16.49 -29.94 -25.57
CA LEU A 374 -16.98 -28.58 -25.50
C LEU A 374 -17.48 -28.03 -26.82
N GLU A 375 -16.80 -28.34 -27.94
CA GLU A 375 -17.21 -27.94 -29.29
C GLU A 375 -18.55 -28.58 -29.69
N LEU A 376 -18.79 -29.82 -29.34
CA LEU A 376 -20.10 -30.49 -29.53
C LEU A 376 -21.22 -29.85 -28.67
N ARG A 377 -20.85 -28.96 -27.71
CA ARG A 377 -21.73 -28.19 -26.84
C ARG A 377 -21.63 -26.68 -27.11
N GLN A 378 -21.27 -26.24 -28.29
CA GLN A 378 -20.88 -24.87 -28.67
C GLN A 378 -21.73 -23.76 -28.06
N TRP A 379 -23.06 -23.90 -28.00
CA TRP A 379 -23.95 -22.88 -27.46
C TRP A 379 -23.82 -22.70 -25.92
N GLN A 380 -23.40 -23.76 -25.20
CA GLN A 380 -23.18 -23.68 -23.74
C GLN A 380 -21.84 -23.02 -23.40
N SER A 381 -20.82 -23.22 -24.23
CA SER A 381 -19.50 -22.60 -24.09
C SER A 381 -19.58 -21.08 -24.23
N GLN A 382 -20.40 -20.56 -25.15
CA GLN A 382 -20.58 -19.12 -25.31
C GLN A 382 -21.29 -18.49 -24.08
N LYS A 383 -22.38 -19.12 -23.62
CA LYS A 383 -23.08 -18.65 -22.38
C LYS A 383 -22.21 -18.71 -21.16
N LEU A 384 -21.31 -19.68 -21.01
CA LEU A 384 -20.37 -19.75 -19.92
C LEU A 384 -19.32 -18.63 -20.02
N GLY A 385 -18.84 -18.33 -21.25
CA GLY A 385 -17.94 -17.20 -21.50
C GLY A 385 -18.58 -15.87 -21.10
N ASP A 386 -19.83 -15.65 -21.48
CA ASP A 386 -20.60 -14.46 -21.11
C ASP A 386 -20.84 -14.38 -19.61
N ALA A 387 -21.18 -15.50 -18.97
CA ALA A 387 -21.37 -15.57 -17.51
C ALA A 387 -20.06 -15.33 -16.74
N MET A 388 -18.92 -15.82 -17.26
CA MET A 388 -17.60 -15.52 -16.69
C MET A 388 -17.24 -14.05 -16.86
N ALA A 389 -17.45 -13.46 -18.02
CA ALA A 389 -17.19 -12.04 -18.26
C ALA A 389 -18.04 -11.16 -17.32
N GLU A 390 -19.32 -11.51 -17.16
CA GLU A 390 -20.21 -10.82 -16.23
C GLU A 390 -19.77 -11.02 -14.77
N ALA A 391 -19.36 -12.22 -14.35
CA ALA A 391 -18.88 -12.47 -13.00
C ALA A 391 -17.56 -11.73 -12.69
N ILE A 392 -16.64 -11.65 -13.65
CA ILE A 392 -15.41 -10.84 -13.52
C ILE A 392 -15.76 -9.36 -13.38
N TYR A 393 -16.68 -8.86 -14.22
CA TYR A 393 -17.17 -7.50 -14.12
C TYR A 393 -17.79 -7.20 -12.74
N GLN A 394 -18.66 -8.08 -12.25
CA GLN A 394 -19.28 -7.90 -10.93
C GLN A 394 -18.28 -7.99 -9.77
N GLU A 395 -17.24 -8.83 -9.88
CA GLU A 395 -16.15 -8.87 -8.90
C GLU A 395 -15.36 -7.55 -8.88
N GLN A 396 -15.05 -6.99 -10.05
CA GLN A 396 -14.42 -5.68 -10.16
C GLN A 396 -15.31 -4.58 -9.56
N GLN A 397 -16.61 -4.57 -9.85
CA GLN A 397 -17.57 -3.63 -9.27
C GLN A 397 -17.64 -3.77 -7.75
N SER A 398 -17.67 -5.00 -7.26
CA SER A 398 -17.65 -5.31 -5.83
C SER A 398 -16.35 -4.87 -5.16
N ALA A 399 -15.20 -5.04 -5.82
CA ALA A 399 -13.91 -4.58 -5.32
C ALA A 399 -13.86 -3.05 -5.18
N ILE A 400 -14.40 -2.31 -6.16
CA ILE A 400 -14.52 -0.85 -6.09
C ILE A 400 -15.42 -0.44 -4.91
N ARG A 401 -16.60 -1.08 -4.77
CA ARG A 401 -17.55 -0.78 -3.69
C ARG A 401 -16.97 -1.04 -2.30
N ARG A 402 -16.14 -2.08 -2.16
CA ARG A 402 -15.48 -2.44 -0.91
C ARG A 402 -14.10 -1.81 -0.74
N SER A 403 -13.72 -0.89 -1.64
CA SER A 403 -12.41 -0.25 -1.57
C SER A 403 -12.25 0.53 -0.27
N ARG A 404 -11.14 0.26 0.42
CA ARG A 404 -10.69 1.01 1.60
C ARG A 404 -9.68 2.10 1.24
N GLU A 405 -9.40 2.28 -0.04
CA GLU A 405 -8.39 3.21 -0.54
C GLU A 405 -8.98 4.56 -0.98
N LEU A 406 -10.30 4.74 -0.83
CA LEU A 406 -10.95 6.01 -1.11
C LEU A 406 -10.67 6.99 0.03
N SER A 407 -10.17 8.17 -0.35
CA SER A 407 -9.84 9.20 0.64
C SER A 407 -11.10 9.79 1.28
N TRP A 408 -11.03 10.10 2.56
CA TRP A 408 -12.10 10.77 3.32
C TRP A 408 -12.55 12.12 2.69
N CYS A 409 -11.67 12.84 2.01
CA CYS A 409 -11.95 14.12 1.39
C CYS A 409 -12.91 14.04 0.19
N LEU A 410 -13.20 12.83 -0.31
CA LEU A 410 -14.17 12.59 -1.38
C LEU A 410 -15.63 12.58 -0.87
N PHE A 411 -15.84 12.40 0.43
CA PHE A 411 -17.18 12.42 1.03
C PHE A 411 -17.72 13.84 1.14
N GLY A 412 -19.04 13.98 1.15
CA GLY A 412 -19.72 15.21 1.52
C GLY A 412 -19.71 15.44 3.03
N GLN A 413 -19.98 16.67 3.46
CA GLN A 413 -19.97 17.05 4.88
C GLN A 413 -20.92 16.19 5.72
N GLU A 414 -22.20 16.05 5.33
CA GLU A 414 -23.20 15.27 6.07
C GLU A 414 -22.80 13.80 6.23
N GLN A 415 -22.21 13.21 5.19
CA GLN A 415 -21.71 11.83 5.24
C GLN A 415 -20.60 11.68 6.29
N MET A 416 -19.65 12.61 6.32
CA MET A 416 -18.55 12.57 7.30
C MET A 416 -19.03 12.86 8.71
N GLU A 417 -19.95 13.79 8.92
CA GLU A 417 -20.56 14.05 10.22
C GLU A 417 -21.25 12.80 10.78
N HIS A 418 -21.99 12.08 9.94
CA HIS A 418 -22.61 10.81 10.32
C HIS A 418 -21.59 9.74 10.69
N ILE A 419 -20.50 9.62 9.92
CA ILE A 419 -19.40 8.68 10.19
C ILE A 419 -18.74 8.99 11.53
N VAL A 420 -18.38 10.25 11.76
CA VAL A 420 -17.71 10.71 13.00
C VAL A 420 -18.63 10.52 14.21
N ALA A 421 -19.91 10.87 14.10
CA ALA A 421 -20.89 10.67 15.16
C ALA A 421 -21.06 9.18 15.51
N GLY A 422 -21.09 8.30 14.52
CA GLY A 422 -21.16 6.86 14.73
C GLY A 422 -19.95 6.34 15.52
N TRP A 423 -18.74 6.79 15.19
CA TRP A 423 -17.52 6.37 15.92
C TRP A 423 -17.48 6.87 17.36
N LEU A 424 -17.96 8.10 17.60
CA LEU A 424 -18.01 8.67 18.96
C LEU A 424 -19.08 8.01 19.86
N SER A 425 -20.12 7.43 19.28
CA SER A 425 -21.16 6.74 20.03
C SER A 425 -20.77 5.30 20.45
N GLU A 426 -19.76 4.71 19.78
CA GLU A 426 -19.26 3.37 20.05
C GLU A 426 -18.00 3.37 20.96
N ALA A 427 -17.42 4.53 21.24
CA ALA A 427 -16.23 4.73 22.08
C ALA A 427 -16.60 5.06 23.53
#